data_0e9d3d158556194b302dcb28a82a9018
#
_entry.id   0e9d3d158556194b302dcb28a82a9018
#
_cell.length_a   1.000
_cell.length_b   1.000
_cell.length_c   1.000
_cell.angle_alpha   90.00
_cell.angle_beta   90.00
_cell.angle_gamma   90.00
#
_symmetry.space_group_name_H-M   'P 1'
#
loop_
_entity.id
_entity.type
_entity.pdbx_description
1 polymer ?
#
loop_
_entity_poly.entity_id
_entity_poly.type
_entity_poly.pdbx_seq_one_letter_code
_entity_poly.pdbx_strand_id
1 'polypeptide(L)'
;MVNNKDCSDGFFSNIKNAVKGMVKKNREKILLVDEVDVFFAKEFFGRYYTPSTSITHECIENLATFVWQNRIDITVAQLKSSPEFQVCLKELPKLEKILEYNAIDMVNSVKNFKHSYVLQNGRIGYVLPEGISFKANYGWKTIFAYFYEADRGTIKVRPQD
;
A
#
# COMPACT_ATOMS: atom_id res chain seq x y z
N MET A 1 19.26 -12.69 -31.90
CA MET A 1 19.17 -11.56 -30.96
C MET A 1 18.70 -10.34 -31.76
N VAL A 2 17.43 -10.00 -31.67
CA VAL A 2 16.84 -8.85 -32.38
C VAL A 2 16.75 -7.72 -31.38
N ASN A 3 17.40 -6.60 -31.67
CA ASN A 3 17.47 -5.41 -30.86
C ASN A 3 16.11 -4.69 -30.80
N ASN A 4 15.50 -4.68 -29.63
CA ASN A 4 14.22 -4.01 -29.33
C ASN A 4 14.40 -2.52 -28.92
N LYS A 5 15.31 -1.78 -29.54
CA LYS A 5 15.61 -0.38 -29.15
C LYS A 5 15.03 0.71 -30.07
N ASP A 6 14.50 0.36 -31.23
CA ASP A 6 14.17 1.40 -32.24
C ASP A 6 12.68 1.77 -32.35
N CYS A 7 11.79 1.18 -31.56
CA CYS A 7 10.34 1.45 -31.68
C CYS A 7 9.83 2.61 -30.80
N SER A 8 10.52 2.97 -29.71
CA SER A 8 10.08 4.03 -28.80
C SER A 8 10.48 5.43 -29.23
N ASP A 9 11.65 5.58 -29.84
CA ASP A 9 12.17 6.90 -30.23
C ASP A 9 11.41 7.52 -31.40
N GLY A 10 10.89 6.70 -32.31
CA GLY A 10 10.08 7.16 -33.44
C GLY A 10 8.71 7.70 -33.02
N PHE A 11 8.07 7.08 -32.02
CA PHE A 11 6.76 7.50 -31.53
C PHE A 11 6.82 8.83 -30.79
N PHE A 12 7.80 9.02 -29.90
CA PHE A 12 7.98 10.27 -29.19
C PHE A 12 8.46 11.43 -30.08
N SER A 13 9.25 11.15 -31.11
CA SER A 13 9.68 12.16 -32.08
C SER A 13 8.50 12.64 -32.93
N ASN A 14 7.61 11.76 -33.33
CA ASN A 14 6.40 12.10 -34.06
C ASN A 14 5.42 12.93 -33.22
N ILE A 15 5.27 12.63 -31.92
CA ILE A 15 4.47 13.44 -31.00
C ILE A 15 5.10 14.83 -30.84
N LYS A 16 6.43 14.94 -30.65
CA LYS A 16 7.12 16.24 -30.56
C LYS A 16 6.94 17.09 -31.80
N ASN A 17 6.99 16.49 -32.98
CA ASN A 17 6.81 17.21 -34.26
C ASN A 17 5.35 17.62 -34.49
N ALA A 18 4.37 16.78 -34.09
CA ALA A 18 2.96 17.13 -34.12
C ALA A 18 2.65 18.31 -33.15
N VAL A 19 3.22 18.29 -31.94
CA VAL A 19 3.06 19.38 -30.97
C VAL A 19 3.76 20.66 -31.43
N LYS A 20 4.96 20.60 -32.05
CA LYS A 20 5.65 21.77 -32.63
C LYS A 20 4.87 22.41 -33.79
N GLY A 21 4.16 21.62 -34.60
CA GLY A 21 3.29 22.14 -35.67
C GLY A 21 2.04 22.86 -35.13
N MET A 22 1.59 22.55 -33.92
CA MET A 22 0.43 23.17 -33.29
C MET A 22 0.71 24.52 -32.60
N VAL A 23 1.98 24.91 -32.43
CA VAL A 23 2.36 26.13 -31.68
C VAL A 23 2.24 27.42 -32.50
N LYS A 24 1.86 27.36 -33.77
CA LYS A 24 1.77 28.57 -34.64
C LYS A 24 0.33 28.93 -35.02
N LYS A 25 -0.55 29.18 -34.05
CA LYS A 25 -1.69 30.12 -34.17
C LYS A 25 -2.27 30.34 -32.78
N ASN A 26 -2.34 31.60 -32.40
CA ASN A 26 -3.06 32.08 -31.19
C ASN A 26 -4.58 31.82 -31.38
N ARG A 27 -4.98 30.56 -31.28
CA ARG A 27 -6.38 30.13 -31.23
C ARG A 27 -6.64 29.78 -29.77
N GLU A 28 -7.70 30.31 -29.22
CA GLU A 28 -8.22 29.85 -27.95
C GLU A 28 -8.41 28.33 -28.01
N LYS A 29 -7.77 27.63 -27.08
CA LYS A 29 -7.89 26.18 -26.96
C LYS A 29 -9.01 25.90 -25.99
N ILE A 30 -10.07 25.28 -26.49
CA ILE A 30 -11.18 24.82 -25.68
C ILE A 30 -10.93 23.30 -25.46
N LEU A 31 -10.83 22.91 -24.20
CA LEU A 31 -10.80 21.51 -23.80
C LEU A 31 -12.25 21.10 -23.51
N LEU A 32 -12.80 20.21 -24.33
CA LEU A 32 -14.06 19.54 -24.04
C LEU A 32 -13.73 18.26 -23.28
N VAL A 33 -14.24 18.15 -22.07
CA VAL A 33 -14.12 16.96 -21.23
C VAL A 33 -15.51 16.35 -21.13
N ASP A 34 -15.66 15.14 -21.62
CA ASP A 34 -16.84 14.30 -21.39
C ASP A 34 -16.63 13.51 -20.11
N GLU A 35 -17.72 13.08 -19.49
CA GLU A 35 -17.72 12.35 -18.21
C GLU A 35 -16.93 13.06 -17.09
N VAL A 36 -17.19 14.35 -16.92
CA VAL A 36 -16.50 15.23 -15.95
C VAL A 36 -16.58 14.68 -14.53
N ASP A 37 -17.70 14.08 -14.17
CA ASP A 37 -17.95 13.42 -12.89
C ASP A 37 -17.00 12.23 -12.65
N VAL A 38 -16.70 11.46 -13.70
CA VAL A 38 -15.72 10.36 -13.64
C VAL A 38 -14.31 10.92 -13.58
N PHE A 39 -13.97 11.89 -14.45
CA PHE A 39 -12.63 12.47 -14.54
C PHE A 39 -12.19 13.20 -13.27
N PHE A 40 -13.11 13.86 -12.57
CA PHE A 40 -12.82 14.57 -11.32
C PHE A 40 -13.22 13.78 -10.07
N ALA A 41 -13.71 12.54 -10.23
CA ALA A 41 -13.96 11.66 -9.10
C ALA A 41 -12.65 11.25 -8.42
N LYS A 42 -12.70 11.12 -7.10
CA LYS A 42 -11.55 10.63 -6.31
C LYS A 42 -11.07 9.24 -6.75
N GLU A 43 -11.99 8.46 -7.29
CA GLU A 43 -11.76 7.10 -7.78
C GLU A 43 -10.91 7.09 -9.04
N PHE A 44 -11.04 8.08 -9.93
CA PHE A 44 -10.29 8.16 -11.18
C PHE A 44 -8.81 8.57 -10.98
N PHE A 45 -8.57 9.60 -10.15
CA PHE A 45 -7.21 10.03 -9.84
C PHE A 45 -6.54 9.18 -8.77
N GLY A 46 -7.29 8.23 -8.20
CA GLY A 46 -6.88 7.53 -7.01
C GLY A 46 -6.78 8.47 -5.81
N ARG A 47 -6.84 7.92 -4.64
CA ARG A 47 -6.47 8.65 -3.43
C ARG A 47 -4.97 8.82 -3.47
N TYR A 48 -4.44 9.98 -3.72
CA TYR A 48 -3.02 10.32 -3.72
C TYR A 48 -2.10 9.17 -4.15
N TYR A 49 -1.27 9.36 -5.15
CA TYR A 49 -0.20 8.41 -5.45
C TYR A 49 0.67 8.29 -4.19
N THR A 50 0.43 7.25 -3.43
CA THR A 50 1.25 6.92 -2.27
C THR A 50 2.26 5.89 -2.75
N PRO A 51 3.52 6.28 -2.99
CA PRO A 51 4.55 5.29 -3.30
C PRO A 51 4.61 4.32 -2.14
N SER A 52 4.39 3.04 -2.43
CA SER A 52 4.47 1.97 -1.44
C SER A 52 5.70 1.11 -1.71
N THR A 53 6.36 0.69 -0.67
CA THR A 53 7.43 -0.29 -0.72
C THR A 53 7.20 -1.34 0.36
N SER A 54 7.55 -2.57 0.06
CA SER A 54 7.54 -3.63 1.06
C SER A 54 8.90 -3.68 1.74
N ILE A 55 8.90 -3.66 3.06
CA ILE A 55 10.09 -3.85 3.88
C ILE A 55 9.96 -5.21 4.53
N THR A 56 10.71 -6.18 4.03
CA THR A 56 10.79 -7.51 4.62
C THR A 56 12.06 -7.58 5.45
N HIS A 57 11.91 -7.56 6.76
CA HIS A 57 13.01 -7.62 7.70
C HIS A 57 12.54 -8.27 9.01
N GLU A 58 13.35 -9.14 9.59
CA GLU A 58 13.02 -9.90 10.79
C GLU A 58 12.60 -9.00 11.97
N CYS A 59 13.25 -7.84 12.13
CA CYS A 59 12.88 -6.90 13.19
C CYS A 59 11.44 -6.38 13.04
N ILE A 60 10.93 -6.22 11.81
CA ILE A 60 9.55 -5.80 11.55
C ILE A 60 8.56 -6.91 11.90
N GLU A 61 8.90 -8.16 11.60
CA GLU A 61 8.09 -9.33 11.95
C GLU A 61 8.00 -9.49 13.46
N ASN A 62 9.13 -9.35 14.16
CA ASN A 62 9.18 -9.38 15.63
C ASN A 62 8.38 -8.24 16.24
N LEU A 63 8.46 -7.03 15.68
CA LEU A 63 7.68 -5.88 16.11
C LEU A 63 6.18 -6.12 15.93
N ALA A 64 5.76 -6.65 14.78
CA ALA A 64 4.36 -6.99 14.52
C ALA A 64 3.84 -8.05 15.49
N THR A 65 4.66 -9.05 15.78
CA THR A 65 4.35 -10.11 16.74
C THR A 65 4.19 -9.54 18.16
N PHE A 66 5.10 -8.65 18.58
CA PHE A 66 5.00 -7.94 19.86
C PHE A 66 3.70 -7.14 19.97
N VAL A 67 3.35 -6.37 18.93
CA VAL A 67 2.09 -5.61 18.90
C VAL A 67 0.89 -6.53 19.03
N TRP A 68 0.90 -7.67 18.33
CA TRP A 68 -0.17 -8.65 18.37
C TRP A 68 -0.33 -9.28 19.74
N GLN A 69 0.76 -9.66 20.38
CA GLN A 69 0.75 -10.25 21.73
C GLN A 69 0.20 -9.30 22.79
N ASN A 70 0.49 -8.00 22.66
CA ASN A 70 0.08 -6.96 23.59
C ASN A 70 -1.17 -6.19 23.14
N ARG A 71 -1.92 -6.69 22.13
CA ARG A 71 -3.00 -5.99 21.43
C ARG A 71 -4.12 -5.38 22.26
N ILE A 72 -4.33 -5.89 23.49
CA ILE A 72 -5.42 -5.44 24.37
C ILE A 72 -5.15 -4.02 24.87
N ASP A 73 -3.96 -3.77 25.41
CA ASP A 73 -3.64 -2.54 26.13
C ASP A 73 -2.50 -1.72 25.50
N ILE A 74 -1.97 -2.17 24.35
CA ILE A 74 -0.82 -1.52 23.75
C ILE A 74 -1.12 -0.05 23.38
N THR A 75 -0.20 0.81 23.74
CA THR A 75 -0.17 2.22 23.35
C THR A 75 1.04 2.52 22.48
N VAL A 76 0.97 3.61 21.72
CA VAL A 76 2.10 4.06 20.88
C VAL A 76 3.35 4.32 21.72
N ALA A 77 3.19 4.87 22.94
CA ALA A 77 4.32 5.13 23.83
C ALA A 77 5.00 3.84 24.28
N GLN A 78 4.21 2.83 24.68
CA GLN A 78 4.73 1.51 25.05
C GLN A 78 5.43 0.83 23.88
N LEU A 79 4.82 0.90 22.68
CA LEU A 79 5.44 0.32 21.48
C LEU A 79 6.79 0.99 21.16
N LYS A 80 6.86 2.34 21.18
CA LYS A 80 8.10 3.06 20.90
C LYS A 80 9.19 2.82 21.96
N SER A 81 8.82 2.52 23.19
CA SER A 81 9.78 2.18 24.26
C SER A 81 10.15 0.70 24.31
N SER A 82 9.50 -0.15 23.49
CA SER A 82 9.78 -1.59 23.49
C SER A 82 11.17 -1.93 22.93
N PRO A 83 11.79 -3.01 23.42
CA PRO A 83 13.04 -3.50 22.86
C PRO A 83 12.96 -3.79 21.37
N GLU A 84 11.83 -4.34 20.89
CA GLU A 84 11.59 -4.68 19.50
C GLU A 84 11.63 -3.44 18.60
N PHE A 85 11.02 -2.34 19.05
CA PHE A 85 11.06 -1.08 18.31
C PHE A 85 12.47 -0.48 18.27
N GLN A 86 13.20 -0.53 19.39
CA GLN A 86 14.57 -0.05 19.46
C GLN A 86 15.53 -0.87 18.57
N VAL A 87 15.31 -2.18 18.47
CA VAL A 87 16.03 -3.03 17.51
C VAL A 87 15.73 -2.59 16.08
N CYS A 88 14.47 -2.33 15.73
CA CYS A 88 14.13 -1.85 14.38
C CYS A 88 14.81 -0.51 14.06
N LEU A 89 14.87 0.43 15.00
CA LEU A 89 15.57 1.71 14.80
C LEU A 89 17.07 1.51 14.56
N LYS A 90 17.68 0.55 15.26
CA LYS A 90 19.10 0.24 15.12
C LYS A 90 19.42 -0.45 13.78
N GLU A 91 18.58 -1.42 13.39
CA GLU A 91 18.79 -2.19 12.15
C GLU A 91 18.41 -1.36 10.91
N LEU A 92 17.43 -0.45 11.02
CA LEU A 92 16.86 0.33 9.93
C LEU A 92 16.94 1.84 10.18
N PRO A 93 18.12 2.43 10.46
CA PRO A 93 18.23 3.83 10.90
C PRO A 93 17.76 4.84 9.86
N LYS A 94 17.83 4.50 8.57
CA LYS A 94 17.34 5.36 7.47
C LYS A 94 15.81 5.43 7.40
N LEU A 95 15.11 4.54 8.09
CA LEU A 95 13.66 4.42 8.07
C LEU A 95 13.01 4.89 9.38
N GLU A 96 13.73 5.56 10.26
CA GLU A 96 13.26 6.01 11.58
C GLU A 96 11.89 6.71 11.51
N LYS A 97 11.74 7.73 10.65
CA LYS A 97 10.47 8.46 10.50
C LYS A 97 9.33 7.57 9.99
N ILE A 98 9.65 6.61 9.12
CA ILE A 98 8.67 5.65 8.60
C ILE A 98 8.27 4.69 9.71
N LEU A 99 9.22 4.20 10.52
CA LEU A 99 8.95 3.33 11.66
C LEU A 99 8.10 4.03 12.71
N GLU A 100 8.37 5.31 13.01
CA GLU A 100 7.56 6.11 13.93
C GLU A 100 6.11 6.26 13.45
N TYR A 101 5.90 6.54 12.16
CA TYR A 101 4.57 6.60 11.56
C TYR A 101 3.87 5.24 11.61
N ASN A 102 4.61 4.17 11.24
CA ASN A 102 4.08 2.81 11.29
C ASN A 102 3.71 2.37 12.70
N ALA A 103 4.42 2.79 13.75
CA ALA A 103 4.06 2.48 15.12
C ALA A 103 2.65 2.98 15.48
N ILE A 104 2.29 4.17 15.00
CA ILE A 104 0.93 4.73 15.20
C ILE A 104 -0.09 3.89 14.43
N ASP A 105 0.21 3.57 13.17
CA ASP A 105 -0.69 2.79 12.32
C ASP A 105 -0.86 1.35 12.83
N MET A 106 0.21 0.71 13.31
CA MET A 106 0.14 -0.63 13.92
C MET A 106 -0.81 -0.66 15.13
N VAL A 107 -0.66 0.28 16.06
CA VAL A 107 -1.51 0.36 17.26
C VAL A 107 -2.97 0.63 16.91
N ASN A 108 -3.23 1.49 15.94
CA ASN A 108 -4.58 1.74 15.47
C ASN A 108 -5.17 0.54 14.72
N SER A 109 -4.36 -0.09 13.89
CA SER A 109 -4.79 -1.21 13.06
C SER A 109 -5.08 -2.46 13.87
N VAL A 110 -4.27 -2.77 14.91
CA VAL A 110 -4.50 -3.95 15.77
C VAL A 110 -5.80 -3.87 16.56
N LYS A 111 -6.30 -2.65 16.82
CA LYS A 111 -7.59 -2.44 17.49
C LYS A 111 -8.79 -2.55 16.55
N ASN A 112 -8.58 -2.32 15.25
CA ASN A 112 -9.63 -2.15 14.26
C ASN A 112 -9.56 -3.13 13.07
N PHE A 113 -8.81 -4.22 13.17
CA PHE A 113 -8.62 -5.15 12.06
C PHE A 113 -9.82 -6.04 11.77
N LYS A 114 -10.71 -6.28 12.77
CA LYS A 114 -11.81 -7.26 12.68
C LYS A 114 -12.92 -6.92 11.68
N HIS A 115 -12.96 -5.71 11.20
CA HIS A 115 -14.06 -5.25 10.36
C HIS A 115 -13.69 -5.36 8.88
N SER A 116 -14.52 -6.07 8.12
CA SER A 116 -14.63 -5.98 6.65
C SER A 116 -13.75 -6.93 5.83
N TYR A 117 -13.23 -8.04 6.38
CA TYR A 117 -12.61 -9.04 5.55
C TYR A 117 -13.42 -10.34 5.49
N VAL A 118 -13.17 -11.13 4.47
CA VAL A 118 -13.65 -12.50 4.30
C VAL A 118 -12.48 -13.45 4.22
N LEU A 119 -12.64 -14.65 4.79
CA LEU A 119 -11.63 -15.71 4.68
C LEU A 119 -12.12 -16.76 3.68
N GLN A 120 -11.34 -16.99 2.64
CA GLN A 120 -11.63 -18.04 1.65
C GLN A 120 -10.33 -18.72 1.22
N ASN A 121 -10.30 -20.05 1.27
CA ASN A 121 -9.14 -20.85 0.89
C ASN A 121 -7.83 -20.45 1.61
N GLY A 122 -7.94 -20.06 2.89
CA GLY A 122 -6.79 -19.63 3.68
C GLY A 122 -6.24 -18.24 3.33
N ARG A 123 -6.99 -17.46 2.55
CA ARG A 123 -6.61 -16.09 2.16
C ARG A 123 -7.60 -15.06 2.66
N ILE A 124 -7.08 -13.94 3.13
CA ILE A 124 -7.87 -12.77 3.49
C ILE A 124 -8.25 -12.04 2.20
N GLY A 125 -9.53 -11.74 2.06
CA GLY A 125 -10.07 -10.93 0.97
C GLY A 125 -10.95 -9.81 1.51
N TYR A 126 -11.15 -8.77 0.72
CA TYR A 126 -11.97 -7.62 1.09
C TYR A 126 -13.13 -7.45 0.12
N VAL A 127 -14.29 -7.08 0.65
CA VAL A 127 -15.48 -6.77 -0.14
C VAL A 127 -15.30 -5.36 -0.71
N LEU A 128 -15.22 -5.28 -2.03
CA LEU A 128 -15.18 -4.04 -2.80
C LEU A 128 -16.48 -3.92 -3.60
N PRO A 129 -16.81 -2.75 -4.18
CA PRO A 129 -17.99 -2.57 -5.02
C PRO A 129 -18.08 -3.59 -6.17
N GLU A 130 -16.92 -3.99 -6.70
CA GLU A 130 -16.82 -4.94 -7.82
C GLU A 130 -16.86 -6.41 -7.37
N GLY A 131 -16.91 -6.68 -6.08
CA GLY A 131 -16.88 -8.03 -5.50
C GLY A 131 -15.75 -8.26 -4.50
N ILE A 132 -15.42 -9.52 -4.22
CA ILE A 132 -14.38 -9.87 -3.27
C ILE A 132 -13.01 -9.82 -3.95
N SER A 133 -12.10 -9.00 -3.43
CA SER A 133 -10.73 -8.90 -3.89
C SER A 133 -9.75 -9.51 -2.88
N PHE A 134 -8.96 -10.49 -3.34
CA PHE A 134 -7.83 -11.07 -2.60
C PHE A 134 -6.50 -10.39 -2.90
N LYS A 135 -6.53 -9.34 -3.75
CA LYS A 135 -5.36 -8.50 -4.08
C LYS A 135 -5.34 -7.21 -3.26
N ALA A 136 -6.48 -6.83 -2.68
CA ALA A 136 -6.56 -5.66 -1.82
C ALA A 136 -5.78 -5.91 -0.53
N ASN A 137 -4.96 -4.93 -0.14
CA ASN A 137 -4.17 -4.95 1.08
C ASN A 137 -4.35 -3.62 1.82
N TYR A 138 -4.76 -3.71 3.08
CA TYR A 138 -4.94 -2.57 3.98
C TYR A 138 -3.82 -2.46 5.01
N GLY A 139 -2.60 -2.82 4.62
CA GLY A 139 -1.41 -2.72 5.47
C GLY A 139 -1.53 -3.57 6.75
N TRP A 140 -1.27 -2.96 7.89
CA TRP A 140 -1.26 -3.63 9.19
C TRP A 140 -2.60 -4.29 9.54
N LYS A 141 -3.73 -3.77 9.08
CA LYS A 141 -5.04 -4.42 9.28
C LYS A 141 -5.09 -5.80 8.63
N THR A 142 -4.54 -5.94 7.43
CA THR A 142 -4.48 -7.22 6.74
C THR A 142 -3.55 -8.18 7.47
N ILE A 143 -2.38 -7.71 7.91
CA ILE A 143 -1.42 -8.51 8.67
C ILE A 143 -2.07 -9.02 9.97
N PHE A 144 -2.71 -8.15 10.75
CA PHE A 144 -3.35 -8.56 12.00
C PHE A 144 -4.59 -9.44 11.79
N ALA A 145 -5.28 -9.34 10.66
CA ALA A 145 -6.31 -10.30 10.30
C ALA A 145 -5.71 -11.70 10.09
N TYR A 146 -4.55 -11.82 9.45
CA TYR A 146 -3.84 -13.10 9.33
C TYR A 146 -3.39 -13.63 10.69
N PHE A 147 -2.84 -12.81 11.59
CA PHE A 147 -2.50 -13.24 12.95
C PHE A 147 -3.74 -13.77 13.71
N TYR A 148 -4.87 -13.07 13.59
CA TYR A 148 -6.12 -13.47 14.23
C TYR A 148 -6.61 -14.83 13.75
N GLU A 149 -6.62 -15.03 12.44
CA GLU A 149 -7.07 -16.32 11.87
C GLU A 149 -6.07 -17.44 12.15
N ALA A 150 -4.79 -17.13 12.27
CA ALA A 150 -3.76 -18.09 12.68
C ALA A 150 -3.95 -18.55 14.14
N ASP A 151 -4.20 -17.60 15.06
CA ASP A 151 -4.50 -17.92 16.47
C ASP A 151 -5.74 -18.81 16.61
N ARG A 152 -6.70 -18.68 15.69
CA ARG A 152 -7.90 -19.54 15.62
C ARG A 152 -7.68 -20.88 14.94
N GLY A 153 -6.51 -21.09 14.36
CA GLY A 153 -6.18 -22.30 13.61
C GLY A 153 -6.92 -22.43 12.27
N THR A 154 -7.56 -21.35 11.78
CA THR A 154 -8.27 -21.33 10.50
C THR A 154 -7.34 -21.22 9.31
N ILE A 155 -6.16 -20.68 9.51
CA ILE A 155 -5.09 -20.62 8.52
C ILE A 155 -3.75 -21.05 9.12
N LYS A 156 -2.86 -21.53 8.24
CA LYS A 156 -1.45 -21.72 8.58
C LYS A 156 -0.69 -20.57 7.93
N VAL A 157 -0.25 -19.62 8.73
CA VAL A 157 0.64 -18.54 8.26
C VAL A 157 1.99 -19.16 7.94
N ARG A 158 2.48 -18.92 6.74
CA ARG A 158 3.85 -19.24 6.35
C ARG A 158 4.69 -17.98 6.43
N PRO A 159 5.97 -18.06 6.81
CA PRO A 159 6.86 -16.91 6.87
C PRO A 159 7.02 -16.14 5.56
N GLN A 160 6.47 -16.65 4.46
CA GLN A 160 6.59 -16.10 3.10
C GLN A 160 5.28 -15.50 2.58
N ASP A 161 4.20 -15.57 3.34
CA ASP A 161 2.89 -15.02 2.98
C ASP A 161 2.73 -13.62 3.55
#